data_0c4e4e9f980b19cc12a14d37aae1d0ce
#
_entry.id   0c4e4e9f980b19cc12a14d37aae1d0ce
#
_cell.length_a   1.000
_cell.length_b   1.000
_cell.length_c   1.000
_cell.angle_alpha   90.00
_cell.angle_beta   90.00
_cell.angle_gamma   90.00
#
_symmetry.space_group_name_H-M   'P 1'
#
loop_
_entity.id
_entity.type
_entity.pdbx_description
1 polymer ?
#
loop_
_entity_poly.entity_id
_entity_poly.type
_entity_poly.pdbx_seq_one_letter_code
_entity_poly.pdbx_strand_id
1 'polypeptide(L)'
;MINVSGHNYSSMTMAGSSIQNKIDTSIQRLSSGQRINAAKDDVAGMQISTRLKSEIMSLEQATINASNAQSLLKTAEGSMSMSTFLLQRVRELAMKSANGTMSVQDRIVLDNEAQALLEENDGIVNQTLWGRTKILDGTFFNKNVMIGTNTSLKDQFSISTINKCDFTINDTWAMWLKISFFNGRYD
;
A
#
# COMPACT_ATOMS: atom_id res chain seq x y z
N MET A 1 -62.78 -15.47 -57.06
CA MET A 1 -61.42 -14.95 -57.28
C MET A 1 -60.67 -14.97 -55.91
N ILE A 2 -59.71 -15.88 -55.78
CA ILE A 2 -58.98 -15.99 -54.56
C ILE A 2 -57.91 -14.89 -54.57
N ASN A 3 -57.92 -13.96 -53.60
CA ASN A 3 -57.02 -12.83 -53.51
C ASN A 3 -55.66 -13.29 -52.95
N VAL A 4 -54.81 -13.90 -53.78
CA VAL A 4 -53.51 -14.46 -53.43
C VAL A 4 -52.44 -13.37 -53.38
N SER A 5 -52.69 -12.18 -53.93
CA SER A 5 -51.70 -11.12 -54.10
C SER A 5 -51.32 -10.40 -52.77
N GLY A 6 -52.26 -10.26 -51.81
CA GLY A 6 -52.06 -9.50 -50.58
C GLY A 6 -51.11 -10.21 -49.59
N HIS A 7 -51.10 -11.52 -49.57
CA HIS A 7 -50.25 -12.31 -48.60
C HIS A 7 -48.79 -12.33 -49.01
N ASN A 8 -48.48 -12.30 -50.29
CA ASN A 8 -47.12 -12.31 -50.80
C ASN A 8 -46.39 -10.97 -50.56
N TYR A 9 -47.09 -9.84 -50.72
CA TYR A 9 -46.50 -8.52 -50.41
C TYR A 9 -46.22 -8.33 -48.93
N SER A 10 -47.06 -8.79 -48.06
CA SER A 10 -46.89 -8.72 -46.60
C SER A 10 -45.69 -9.59 -46.13
N SER A 11 -45.55 -10.79 -46.67
CA SER A 11 -44.41 -11.66 -46.35
C SER A 11 -43.07 -11.12 -46.90
N MET A 12 -43.08 -10.47 -48.07
CA MET A 12 -41.91 -9.85 -48.66
C MET A 12 -41.43 -8.62 -47.88
N THR A 13 -42.33 -7.78 -47.39
CA THR A 13 -41.99 -6.61 -46.59
C THR A 13 -41.51 -7.03 -45.20
N MET A 14 -42.07 -8.06 -44.58
CA MET A 14 -41.56 -8.64 -43.33
C MET A 14 -40.17 -9.26 -43.49
N ALA A 15 -39.89 -9.96 -44.60
CA ALA A 15 -38.60 -10.52 -44.90
C ALA A 15 -37.54 -9.40 -45.12
N GLY A 16 -37.91 -8.35 -45.84
CA GLY A 16 -37.04 -7.18 -46.10
C GLY A 16 -36.69 -6.47 -44.80
N SER A 17 -37.63 -6.22 -43.90
CA SER A 17 -37.38 -5.60 -42.59
C SER A 17 -36.50 -6.47 -41.69
N SER A 18 -36.69 -7.80 -41.74
CA SER A 18 -35.85 -8.75 -41.00
C SER A 18 -34.41 -8.76 -41.47
N ILE A 19 -34.20 -8.68 -42.79
CA ILE A 19 -32.84 -8.60 -43.38
C ILE A 19 -32.17 -7.26 -42.99
N GLN A 20 -32.88 -6.15 -43.08
CA GLN A 20 -32.38 -4.84 -42.70
C GLN A 20 -31.93 -4.82 -41.24
N ASN A 21 -32.73 -5.33 -40.31
CA ASN A 21 -32.37 -5.43 -38.90
C ASN A 21 -31.13 -6.28 -38.64
N LYS A 22 -30.94 -7.36 -39.41
CA LYS A 22 -29.71 -8.20 -39.31
C LYS A 22 -28.49 -7.47 -39.81
N ILE A 23 -28.61 -6.70 -40.90
CA ILE A 23 -27.54 -5.89 -41.45
C ILE A 23 -27.14 -4.80 -40.44
N ASP A 24 -28.12 -4.06 -39.91
CA ASP A 24 -27.88 -3.01 -38.92
C ASP A 24 -27.18 -3.55 -37.67
N THR A 25 -27.62 -4.72 -37.17
CA THR A 25 -26.97 -5.40 -36.04
C THR A 25 -25.53 -5.82 -36.37
N SER A 26 -25.31 -6.32 -37.60
CA SER A 26 -23.95 -6.72 -38.02
C SER A 26 -23.02 -5.53 -38.18
N ILE A 27 -23.50 -4.42 -38.73
CA ILE A 27 -22.76 -3.15 -38.82
C ILE A 27 -22.44 -2.62 -37.42
N GLN A 28 -23.38 -2.64 -36.50
CA GLN A 28 -23.18 -2.21 -35.11
C GLN A 28 -22.12 -3.06 -34.39
N ARG A 29 -22.15 -4.39 -34.57
CA ARG A 29 -21.13 -5.30 -34.03
C ARG A 29 -19.77 -5.07 -34.63
N LEU A 30 -19.69 -4.82 -35.92
CA LEU A 30 -18.44 -4.57 -36.63
C LEU A 30 -17.83 -3.22 -36.20
N SER A 31 -18.66 -2.20 -36.05
CA SER A 31 -18.24 -0.87 -35.61
C SER A 31 -17.76 -0.84 -34.16
N SER A 32 -18.45 -1.55 -33.25
CA SER A 32 -18.09 -1.62 -31.83
C SER A 32 -16.99 -2.64 -31.51
N GLY A 33 -16.76 -3.61 -32.40
CA GLY A 33 -15.89 -4.77 -32.13
C GLY A 33 -16.45 -5.72 -31.07
N GLN A 34 -17.70 -5.53 -30.65
CA GLN A 34 -18.33 -6.31 -29.58
C GLN A 34 -19.54 -7.11 -30.12
N ARG A 35 -19.66 -8.36 -29.68
CA ARG A 35 -20.76 -9.24 -30.06
C ARG A 35 -22.08 -8.82 -29.40
N ILE A 36 -22.02 -8.35 -28.17
CA ILE A 36 -23.16 -7.92 -27.36
C ILE A 36 -23.04 -6.41 -27.13
N ASN A 37 -23.92 -5.62 -27.76
CA ASN A 37 -23.89 -4.16 -27.66
C ASN A 37 -25.05 -3.60 -26.83
N ALA A 38 -26.14 -4.34 -26.72
CA ALA A 38 -27.33 -3.91 -26.01
C ALA A 38 -27.95 -5.07 -25.21
N ALA A 39 -28.68 -4.74 -24.17
CA ALA A 39 -29.39 -5.74 -23.37
C ALA A 39 -30.34 -6.62 -24.19
N LYS A 40 -30.87 -6.08 -25.30
CA LYS A 40 -31.74 -6.85 -26.24
C LYS A 40 -31.00 -8.01 -26.92
N ASP A 41 -29.71 -7.96 -27.05
CA ASP A 41 -28.89 -8.97 -27.73
C ASP A 41 -28.67 -10.21 -26.85
N ASP A 42 -28.30 -9.99 -25.58
CA ASP A 42 -28.11 -11.04 -24.58
C ASP A 42 -28.00 -10.41 -23.18
N VAL A 43 -29.12 -10.45 -22.44
CA VAL A 43 -29.16 -9.89 -21.05
C VAL A 43 -28.24 -10.64 -20.12
N ALA A 44 -28.21 -11.97 -20.19
CA ALA A 44 -27.41 -12.79 -19.30
C ALA A 44 -25.89 -12.61 -19.55
N GLY A 45 -25.50 -12.64 -20.82
CA GLY A 45 -24.11 -12.41 -21.24
C GLY A 45 -23.63 -11.00 -20.90
N MET A 46 -24.49 -9.99 -21.06
CA MET A 46 -24.17 -8.61 -20.70
C MET A 46 -23.97 -8.43 -19.20
N GLN A 47 -24.81 -9.04 -18.38
CA GLN A 47 -24.69 -9.00 -16.91
C GLN A 47 -23.38 -9.66 -16.44
N ILE A 48 -23.06 -10.83 -16.99
CA ILE A 48 -21.81 -11.53 -16.68
C ILE A 48 -20.60 -10.69 -17.10
N SER A 49 -20.64 -10.16 -18.33
CA SER A 49 -19.54 -9.32 -18.87
C SER A 49 -19.32 -8.07 -18.02
N THR A 50 -20.39 -7.38 -17.61
CA THR A 50 -20.31 -6.20 -16.75
C THR A 50 -19.71 -6.53 -15.38
N ARG A 51 -20.14 -7.65 -14.78
CA ARG A 51 -19.59 -8.12 -13.51
C ARG A 51 -18.12 -8.45 -13.61
N LEU A 52 -17.72 -9.20 -14.64
CA LEU A 52 -16.30 -9.54 -14.86
C LEU A 52 -15.46 -8.31 -15.14
N LYS A 53 -15.96 -7.35 -15.90
CA LYS A 53 -15.28 -6.09 -16.14
C LYS A 53 -15.06 -5.30 -14.85
N SER A 54 -16.07 -5.23 -13.98
CA SER A 54 -15.95 -4.61 -12.66
C SER A 54 -14.93 -5.33 -11.79
N GLU A 55 -14.89 -6.66 -11.83
CA GLU A 55 -13.93 -7.47 -11.09
C GLU A 55 -12.49 -7.24 -11.59
N ILE A 56 -12.29 -7.19 -12.90
CA ILE A 56 -10.99 -6.86 -13.51
C ILE A 56 -10.51 -5.48 -13.05
N MET A 57 -11.35 -4.45 -13.15
CA MET A 57 -11.00 -3.10 -12.70
C MET A 57 -10.66 -3.05 -11.20
N SER A 58 -11.37 -3.84 -10.38
CA SER A 58 -11.09 -3.96 -8.95
C SER A 58 -9.73 -4.62 -8.69
N LEU A 59 -9.38 -5.67 -9.43
CA LEU A 59 -8.09 -6.35 -9.34
C LEU A 59 -6.93 -5.46 -9.83
N GLU A 60 -7.14 -4.69 -10.89
CA GLU A 60 -6.17 -3.71 -11.35
C GLU A 60 -5.88 -2.67 -10.26
N GLN A 61 -6.92 -2.14 -9.63
CA GLN A 61 -6.77 -1.19 -8.52
C GLN A 61 -6.10 -1.85 -7.31
N ALA A 62 -6.44 -3.10 -6.99
CA ALA A 62 -5.80 -3.85 -5.91
C ALA A 62 -4.29 -4.04 -6.16
N THR A 63 -3.89 -4.29 -7.40
CA THR A 63 -2.48 -4.39 -7.79
C THR A 63 -1.73 -3.06 -7.58
N ILE A 64 -2.35 -1.95 -7.95
CA ILE A 64 -1.80 -0.61 -7.70
C ILE A 64 -1.67 -0.36 -6.19
N ASN A 65 -2.69 -0.69 -5.42
CA ASN A 65 -2.67 -0.53 -3.96
C ASN A 65 -1.55 -1.37 -3.32
N ALA A 66 -1.37 -2.62 -3.76
CA ALA A 66 -0.30 -3.49 -3.30
C ALA A 66 1.10 -2.93 -3.63
N SER A 67 1.28 -2.39 -4.84
CA SER A 67 2.53 -1.74 -5.26
C SER A 67 2.83 -0.51 -4.41
N ASN A 68 1.82 0.31 -4.12
CA ASN A 68 1.95 1.49 -3.26
C ASN A 68 2.33 1.09 -1.83
N ALA A 69 1.67 0.05 -1.27
CA ALA A 69 2.02 -0.48 0.05
C ALA A 69 3.44 -1.02 0.10
N GLN A 70 3.88 -1.75 -0.94
CA GLN A 70 5.24 -2.25 -1.03
C GLN A 70 6.26 -1.11 -1.07
N SER A 71 5.99 -0.04 -1.79
CA SER A 71 6.85 1.13 -1.86
C SER A 71 6.95 1.85 -0.51
N LEU A 72 5.81 1.98 0.20
CA LEU A 72 5.77 2.53 1.55
C LEU A 72 6.63 1.69 2.51
N LEU A 73 6.46 0.37 2.49
CA LEU A 73 7.23 -0.54 3.35
C LEU A 73 8.73 -0.48 3.05
N LYS A 74 9.14 -0.39 1.78
CA LYS A 74 10.54 -0.22 1.40
C LYS A 74 11.13 1.10 1.90
N THR A 75 10.35 2.18 1.88
CA THR A 75 10.79 3.47 2.44
C THR A 75 10.98 3.37 3.95
N ALA A 76 10.04 2.73 4.66
CA ALA A 76 10.13 2.48 6.09
C ALA A 76 11.35 1.59 6.43
N GLU A 77 11.54 0.50 5.69
CA GLU A 77 12.66 -0.43 5.86
C GLU A 77 14.02 0.27 5.70
N GLY A 78 14.16 1.11 4.67
CA GLY A 78 15.38 1.88 4.45
C GLY A 78 15.71 2.82 5.62
N SER A 79 14.72 3.54 6.12
CA SER A 79 14.89 4.44 7.27
C SER A 79 15.18 3.69 8.57
N MET A 80 14.51 2.54 8.79
CA MET A 80 14.75 1.69 9.95
C MET A 80 16.13 1.03 9.92
N SER A 81 16.63 0.68 8.73
CA SER A 81 17.99 0.17 8.57
C SER A 81 19.03 1.22 8.99
N MET A 82 18.83 2.49 8.60
CA MET A 82 19.70 3.59 9.02
C MET A 82 19.65 3.83 10.53
N SER A 83 18.43 3.85 11.11
CA SER A 83 18.24 3.92 12.56
C SER A 83 18.97 2.80 13.29
N THR A 84 18.88 1.58 12.78
CA THR A 84 19.57 0.41 13.35
C THR A 84 21.09 0.60 13.36
N PHE A 85 21.66 1.12 12.27
CA PHE A 85 23.07 1.42 12.17
C PHE A 85 23.51 2.47 13.21
N LEU A 86 22.76 3.57 13.37
CA LEU A 86 23.06 4.61 14.36
C LEU A 86 22.97 4.06 15.79
N LEU A 87 21.93 3.27 16.09
CA LEU A 87 21.77 2.66 17.42
C LEU A 87 22.87 1.63 17.75
N GLN A 88 23.35 0.88 16.75
CA GLN A 88 24.52 0.02 16.94
C GLN A 88 25.77 0.84 17.30
N ARG A 89 25.97 1.98 16.65
CA ARG A 89 27.07 2.88 16.97
C ARG A 89 26.95 3.46 18.38
N VAL A 90 25.75 3.88 18.80
CA VAL A 90 25.48 4.32 20.19
C VAL A 90 25.82 3.20 21.18
N ARG A 91 25.46 1.95 20.88
CA ARG A 91 25.80 0.80 21.71
C ARG A 91 27.32 0.60 21.84
N GLU A 92 28.07 0.72 20.75
CA GLU A 92 29.54 0.65 20.77
C GLU A 92 30.13 1.72 21.68
N LEU A 93 29.66 2.97 21.56
CA LEU A 93 30.11 4.08 22.42
C LEU A 93 29.78 3.83 23.90
N ALA A 94 28.59 3.31 24.20
CA ALA A 94 28.19 2.96 25.54
C ALA A 94 29.08 1.86 26.14
N MET A 95 29.37 0.80 25.37
CA MET A 95 30.27 -0.26 25.81
C MET A 95 31.69 0.27 26.05
N LYS A 96 32.16 1.19 25.21
CA LYS A 96 33.49 1.84 25.38
C LYS A 96 33.50 2.71 26.63
N SER A 97 32.46 3.48 26.90
CA SER A 97 32.32 4.32 28.08
C SER A 97 32.22 3.50 29.38
N ALA A 98 31.66 2.29 29.32
CA ALA A 98 31.55 1.39 30.48
C ALA A 98 32.89 0.81 30.96
N ASN A 99 33.96 0.94 30.18
CA ASN A 99 35.29 0.46 30.56
C ASN A 99 35.81 1.29 31.74
N GLY A 100 36.21 0.62 32.84
CA GLY A 100 36.76 1.24 34.04
C GLY A 100 38.06 2.00 33.86
N THR A 101 38.77 1.81 32.71
CA THR A 101 40.02 2.53 32.40
C THR A 101 39.80 3.91 31.79
N MET A 102 38.54 4.27 31.48
CA MET A 102 38.17 5.56 30.88
C MET A 102 38.14 6.66 31.93
N SER A 103 38.75 7.81 31.61
CA SER A 103 38.63 9.02 32.45
C SER A 103 37.24 9.64 32.35
N VAL A 104 36.88 10.46 33.33
CA VAL A 104 35.58 11.20 33.32
C VAL A 104 35.48 12.09 32.07
N GLN A 105 36.57 12.72 31.66
CA GLN A 105 36.62 13.60 30.51
C GLN A 105 36.35 12.82 29.20
N ASP A 106 36.97 11.63 29.06
CA ASP A 106 36.75 10.77 27.89
C ASP A 106 35.27 10.31 27.81
N ARG A 107 34.64 10.01 28.95
CA ARG A 107 33.22 9.63 29.00
C ARG A 107 32.29 10.76 28.57
N ILE A 108 32.61 12.02 28.96
CA ILE A 108 31.85 13.20 28.52
C ILE A 108 31.92 13.35 26.97
N VAL A 109 33.07 13.11 26.38
CA VAL A 109 33.24 13.17 24.92
C VAL A 109 32.41 12.09 24.24
N LEU A 110 32.44 10.86 24.76
CA LEU A 110 31.65 9.75 24.24
C LEU A 110 30.12 9.97 24.39
N ASP A 111 29.71 10.62 25.50
CA ASP A 111 28.31 11.00 25.72
C ASP A 111 27.84 12.03 24.68
N ASN A 112 28.63 13.07 24.45
CA ASN A 112 28.29 14.06 23.42
C ASN A 112 28.18 13.43 22.02
N GLU A 113 29.06 12.48 21.66
CA GLU A 113 28.99 11.75 20.41
C GLU A 113 27.70 10.89 20.36
N ALA A 114 27.36 10.21 21.44
CA ALA A 114 26.15 9.39 21.52
C ALA A 114 24.86 10.23 21.41
N GLN A 115 24.83 11.39 22.05
CA GLN A 115 23.70 12.32 21.95
C GLN A 115 23.51 12.85 20.53
N ALA A 116 24.60 13.23 19.84
CA ALA A 116 24.53 13.65 18.45
C ALA A 116 23.96 12.56 17.53
N LEU A 117 24.35 11.28 17.75
CA LEU A 117 23.80 10.15 16.99
C LEU A 117 22.32 9.89 17.31
N LEU A 118 21.87 10.13 18.54
CA LEU A 118 20.45 10.03 18.91
C LEU A 118 19.63 11.17 18.30
N GLU A 119 20.15 12.38 18.26
CA GLU A 119 19.50 13.51 17.56
C GLU A 119 19.38 13.25 16.06
N GLU A 120 20.41 12.68 15.43
CA GLU A 120 20.36 12.26 14.02
C GLU A 120 19.30 11.16 13.80
N ASN A 121 19.23 10.18 14.70
CA ASN A 121 18.19 9.16 14.65
C ASN A 121 16.77 9.76 14.77
N ASP A 122 16.57 10.73 15.65
CA ASP A 122 15.30 11.45 15.76
C ASP A 122 15.01 12.30 14.52
N GLY A 123 16.04 12.83 13.88
CA GLY A 123 15.96 13.48 12.58
C GLY A 123 15.41 12.53 11.51
N ILE A 124 15.99 11.33 11.38
CA ILE A 124 15.53 10.31 10.42
C ILE A 124 14.05 9.96 10.65
N VAL A 125 13.67 9.70 11.89
CA VAL A 125 12.29 9.36 12.26
C VAL A 125 11.30 10.46 11.88
N ASN A 126 11.67 11.71 12.15
CA ASN A 126 10.79 12.85 11.89
C ASN A 126 10.74 13.28 10.41
N GLN A 127 11.79 12.99 9.65
CA GLN A 127 11.90 13.37 8.24
C GLN A 127 11.40 12.27 7.29
N THR A 128 11.21 11.04 7.77
CA THR A 128 10.71 9.94 6.94
C THR A 128 9.23 10.13 6.66
N LEU A 129 8.93 10.55 5.44
CA LEU A 129 7.58 10.83 4.97
C LEU A 129 7.20 9.90 3.82
N TRP A 130 5.94 9.48 3.80
CA TRP A 130 5.28 8.90 2.65
C TRP A 130 4.21 9.87 2.13
N GLY A 131 4.50 10.50 1.00
CA GLY A 131 3.69 11.62 0.52
C GLY A 131 3.76 12.81 1.50
N ARG A 132 2.71 12.99 2.28
CA ARG A 132 2.63 14.07 3.30
C ARG A 132 2.49 13.54 4.73
N THR A 133 2.56 12.21 4.90
CA THR A 133 2.31 11.57 6.19
C THR A 133 3.62 11.00 6.74
N LYS A 134 3.90 11.27 8.00
CA LYS A 134 4.99 10.63 8.73
C LYS A 134 4.65 9.16 8.96
N ILE A 135 5.63 8.27 8.77
CA ILE A 135 5.39 6.82 8.87
C ILE A 135 6.07 6.18 10.08
N LEU A 136 7.05 6.85 10.69
CA LEU A 136 7.84 6.31 11.80
C LEU A 136 7.59 7.01 13.14
N ASP A 137 6.73 8.02 13.19
CA ASP A 137 6.46 8.80 14.41
C ASP A 137 5.48 8.12 15.39
N GLY A 138 5.02 6.92 15.06
CA GLY A 138 4.04 6.17 15.86
C GLY A 138 2.58 6.56 15.62
N THR A 139 2.31 7.56 14.77
CA THR A 139 0.93 7.94 14.41
C THR A 139 0.38 7.12 13.25
N PHE A 140 1.24 6.44 12.51
CA PHE A 140 0.88 5.59 11.39
C PHE A 140 0.54 4.17 11.87
N PHE A 141 -0.70 3.97 12.33
CA PHE A 141 -1.17 2.67 12.79
C PHE A 141 -2.53 2.31 12.18
N ASN A 142 -2.84 1.02 12.18
CA ASN A 142 -4.12 0.45 11.70
C ASN A 142 -4.53 0.92 10.29
N LYS A 143 -3.57 0.97 9.36
CA LYS A 143 -3.87 1.29 7.96
C LYS A 143 -4.14 0.00 7.19
N ASN A 144 -5.35 -0.09 6.65
CA ASN A 144 -5.76 -1.23 5.83
C ASN A 144 -5.50 -0.92 4.36
N VAL A 145 -4.79 -1.80 3.69
CA VAL A 145 -4.57 -1.78 2.25
C VAL A 145 -5.47 -2.82 1.61
N MET A 146 -6.34 -2.38 0.70
CA MET A 146 -7.22 -3.28 -0.05
C MET A 146 -6.44 -3.94 -1.19
N ILE A 147 -6.34 -5.27 -1.14
CA ILE A 147 -5.59 -6.09 -2.12
C ILE A 147 -6.53 -7.02 -2.90
N GLY A 148 -7.79 -7.14 -2.49
CA GLY A 148 -8.79 -7.99 -3.11
C GLY A 148 -9.96 -7.22 -3.70
N THR A 149 -10.90 -7.96 -4.27
CA THR A 149 -12.11 -7.43 -4.92
C THR A 149 -13.26 -7.17 -3.95
N ASN A 150 -13.21 -7.76 -2.77
CA ASN A 150 -14.25 -7.65 -1.74
C ASN A 150 -13.75 -6.85 -0.54
N THR A 151 -14.69 -6.23 0.18
CA THR A 151 -14.41 -5.53 1.44
C THR A 151 -14.22 -6.47 2.65
N SER A 152 -14.04 -7.77 2.41
CA SER A 152 -13.84 -8.73 3.48
C SER A 152 -12.44 -8.58 4.10
N LEU A 153 -12.30 -8.93 5.38
CA LEU A 153 -11.02 -8.87 6.10
C LEU A 153 -9.92 -9.75 5.47
N LYS A 154 -10.31 -10.74 4.64
CA LYS A 154 -9.37 -11.60 3.92
C LYS A 154 -8.70 -10.91 2.74
N ASP A 155 -9.33 -9.88 2.21
CA ASP A 155 -8.88 -9.11 1.05
C ASP A 155 -8.15 -7.83 1.46
N GLN A 156 -7.90 -7.65 2.76
CA GLN A 156 -7.23 -6.50 3.33
C GLN A 156 -5.91 -6.92 3.98
N PHE A 157 -4.85 -6.19 3.67
CA PHE A 157 -3.59 -6.25 4.40
C PHE A 157 -3.56 -5.09 5.41
N SER A 158 -3.50 -5.40 6.70
CA SER A 158 -3.42 -4.38 7.75
C SER A 158 -1.96 -4.13 8.14
N ILE A 159 -1.55 -2.87 8.04
CA ILE A 159 -0.30 -2.40 8.64
C ILE A 159 -0.63 -2.02 10.08
N SER A 160 -0.27 -2.89 11.03
CA SER A 160 -0.67 -2.70 12.43
C SER A 160 0.09 -1.56 13.09
N THR A 161 1.41 -1.51 12.93
CA THR A 161 2.24 -0.42 13.48
C THR A 161 3.58 -0.41 12.78
N ILE A 162 3.98 0.75 12.27
CA ILE A 162 5.37 1.03 11.94
C ILE A 162 5.80 2.06 12.99
N ASN A 163 6.41 1.59 14.07
CA ASN A 163 6.93 2.47 15.10
C ASN A 163 8.41 2.76 14.82
N LYS A 164 8.85 3.96 15.22
CA LYS A 164 10.21 4.17 15.66
C LYS A 164 10.64 2.89 16.36
N CYS A 165 11.76 2.30 15.94
CA CYS A 165 12.30 1.15 16.64
C CYS A 165 12.25 1.50 18.14
N ASP A 166 11.20 1.03 18.81
CA ASP A 166 11.27 0.87 20.24
C ASP A 166 12.36 -0.18 20.46
N PHE A 167 13.58 0.30 20.33
CA PHE A 167 14.64 -0.27 21.08
C PHE A 167 14.25 0.03 22.53
N THR A 168 13.29 -0.73 23.05
CA THR A 168 13.20 -1.00 24.46
C THR A 168 14.52 -1.66 24.76
N ILE A 169 15.53 -0.84 24.94
CA ILE A 169 16.61 -1.14 25.87
C ILE A 169 15.80 -1.55 27.06
N ASN A 170 15.72 -2.87 27.27
CA ASN A 170 15.11 -3.48 28.41
C ASN A 170 15.41 -2.53 29.58
N ASP A 171 14.40 -2.06 30.33
CA ASP A 171 14.53 -0.93 31.30
C ASP A 171 15.78 -1.00 32.17
N THR A 172 16.35 -2.20 32.33
CA THR A 172 17.62 -2.47 32.96
C THR A 172 18.83 -1.84 32.25
N TRP A 173 18.84 -1.73 30.88
CA TRP A 173 19.93 -1.12 30.15
C TRP A 173 19.81 0.41 30.09
N ALA A 174 18.59 0.95 29.98
CA ALA A 174 18.33 2.39 30.09
C ALA A 174 18.62 2.89 31.49
N MET A 175 18.27 2.09 32.51
CA MET A 175 18.63 2.34 33.89
C MET A 175 20.15 2.25 34.13
N TRP A 176 20.82 1.32 33.45
CA TRP A 176 22.29 1.17 33.55
C TRP A 176 23.02 2.30 32.81
N LEU A 177 22.57 2.72 31.63
CA LEU A 177 23.05 3.93 30.97
C LEU A 177 22.83 5.18 31.83
N LYS A 178 21.60 5.40 32.34
CA LYS A 178 21.31 6.50 33.27
C LYS A 178 22.16 6.45 34.54
N ILE A 179 22.33 5.29 35.15
CA ILE A 179 23.12 5.11 36.38
C ILE A 179 24.61 5.30 36.07
N SER A 180 25.12 4.83 34.92
CA SER A 180 26.54 4.99 34.55
C SER A 180 26.87 6.44 34.17
N PHE A 181 25.92 7.19 33.60
CA PHE A 181 26.07 8.61 33.28
C PHE A 181 25.76 9.53 34.48
N PHE A 182 24.92 9.10 35.42
CA PHE A 182 24.50 9.91 36.56
C PHE A 182 25.44 9.77 37.79
N ASN A 183 26.07 8.61 37.96
CA ASN A 183 27.05 8.43 39.05
C ASN A 183 28.41 9.13 38.80
N GLY A 184 28.63 9.73 37.64
CA GLY A 184 29.79 10.56 37.38
C GLY A 184 29.60 12.06 37.63
N ARG A 185 28.46 12.47 38.21
CA ARG A 185 28.15 13.89 38.39
C ARG A 185 28.20 14.40 39.84
N TYR A 186 28.50 13.52 40.78
CA TYR A 186 28.68 13.87 42.22
C TYR A 186 29.89 13.14 42.79
N ASP A 187 31.08 13.68 42.53
CA ASP A 187 32.25 13.75 43.42
C ASP A 187 33.18 14.85 42.92
#